data_1b0da99dd3cac0221969cc29e84e28a0
#
_entry.id   1b0da99dd3cac0221969cc29e84e28a0
#
_cell.length_a   1.000
_cell.length_b   1.000
_cell.length_c   1.000
_cell.angle_alpha   90.00
_cell.angle_beta   90.00
_cell.angle_gamma   90.00
#
_symmetry.space_group_name_H-M   'P 1'
#
loop_
_entity.id
_entity.type
_entity.pdbx_description
1 polymer ?
#
loop_
_entity_poly.entity_id
_entity_poly.type
_entity_poly.pdbx_seq_one_letter_code
_entity_poly.pdbx_strand_id
1 'polypeptide(L)'
;MIMAGGKGERLYPLTKDRSKPSVPFGGKYRIVDFVLSNFVNSGIFSSYVLVQYLSQSLIEYLRTTWRSEGIIPDHFLTCVPPQMRLGEIWYRGTADSVRQNINLVKDFAPDLVAIFGADHIYRMDVRQMVDYHLKNKADVTVAANTVPLEQASAFGVLGTDETGRIVQFDEK
;
A
#
# COMPACT_ATOMS: atom_id res chain seq x y z
N MET A 1 5.68 -2.58 0.66
CA MET A 1 4.73 -3.13 -0.34
C MET A 1 3.54 -2.19 -0.49
N ILE A 2 3.15 -1.87 -1.72
CA ILE A 2 2.04 -0.96 -2.03
C ILE A 2 0.97 -1.75 -2.80
N MET A 3 -0.24 -1.86 -2.23
CA MET A 3 -1.34 -2.61 -2.83
C MET A 3 -2.11 -1.74 -3.81
N ALA A 4 -2.04 -2.04 -5.10
CA ALA A 4 -2.58 -1.24 -6.22
C ALA A 4 -3.53 -2.02 -7.14
N GLY A 5 -4.13 -3.12 -6.66
CA GLY A 5 -4.90 -4.07 -7.48
C GLY A 5 -6.41 -3.82 -7.56
N GLY A 6 -6.96 -2.83 -6.85
CA GLY A 6 -8.40 -2.60 -6.76
C GLY A 6 -9.05 -2.04 -8.04
N LYS A 7 -10.28 -2.48 -8.34
CA LYS A 7 -11.05 -2.03 -9.51
C LYS A 7 -11.43 -0.55 -9.43
N GLY A 8 -11.74 -0.02 -8.23
CA GLY A 8 -12.09 1.39 -8.03
C GLY A 8 -13.47 1.78 -8.58
N GLU A 9 -14.45 0.92 -8.50
CA GLU A 9 -15.81 1.09 -9.07
C GLU A 9 -16.49 2.39 -8.63
N ARG A 10 -16.24 2.85 -7.40
CA ARG A 10 -16.80 4.11 -6.86
C ARG A 10 -16.33 5.36 -7.61
N LEU A 11 -15.25 5.29 -8.38
CA LEU A 11 -14.74 6.40 -9.18
C LEU A 11 -15.09 6.29 -10.68
N TYR A 12 -16.01 5.41 -11.06
CA TYR A 12 -16.51 5.36 -12.43
C TYR A 12 -17.14 6.73 -12.82
N PRO A 13 -16.89 7.28 -14.02
CA PRO A 13 -16.21 6.67 -15.18
C PRO A 13 -14.68 6.87 -15.23
N LEU A 14 -14.05 7.50 -14.22
CA LEU A 14 -12.60 7.75 -14.22
C LEU A 14 -11.77 6.46 -14.25
N THR A 15 -12.34 5.37 -13.75
CA THR A 15 -11.71 4.04 -13.68
C THR A 15 -12.15 3.10 -14.80
N LYS A 16 -12.80 3.61 -15.85
CA LYS A 16 -13.25 2.78 -17.00
C LYS A 16 -12.09 2.06 -17.67
N ASP A 17 -10.99 2.76 -17.92
CA ASP A 17 -9.86 2.28 -18.71
C ASP A 17 -8.54 2.25 -17.92
N ARG A 18 -8.61 2.38 -16.58
CA ARG A 18 -7.42 2.42 -15.69
C ARG A 18 -7.74 2.01 -14.26
N SER A 19 -6.75 1.53 -13.54
CA SER A 19 -6.88 1.25 -12.11
C SER A 19 -7.04 2.54 -11.29
N LYS A 20 -7.67 2.46 -10.11
CA LYS A 20 -7.87 3.61 -9.21
C LYS A 20 -6.57 4.38 -8.90
N PRO A 21 -5.43 3.74 -8.58
CA PRO A 21 -4.18 4.43 -8.31
C PRO A 21 -3.66 5.26 -9.48
N SER A 22 -4.02 4.93 -10.72
CA SER A 22 -3.60 5.68 -11.92
C SER A 22 -4.55 6.81 -12.33
N VAL A 23 -5.62 7.06 -11.56
CA VAL A 23 -6.52 8.19 -11.81
C VAL A 23 -5.77 9.51 -11.60
N PRO A 24 -5.82 10.47 -12.56
CA PRO A 24 -5.23 11.80 -12.41
C PRO A 24 -5.84 12.57 -11.24
N PHE A 25 -4.99 13.30 -10.52
CA PHE A 25 -5.38 14.16 -9.41
C PHE A 25 -4.65 15.48 -9.44
N GLY A 26 -5.38 16.60 -9.29
CA GLY A 26 -4.78 17.93 -9.27
C GLY A 26 -4.07 18.33 -10.58
N GLY A 27 -4.47 17.73 -11.70
CA GLY A 27 -3.95 18.05 -13.06
C GLY A 27 -2.55 17.48 -13.36
N LYS A 28 -1.71 17.28 -12.36
CA LYS A 28 -0.30 16.88 -12.56
C LYS A 28 0.02 15.49 -12.00
N TYR A 29 -0.62 15.11 -10.91
CA TYR A 29 -0.32 13.87 -10.17
C TYR A 29 -1.31 12.77 -10.49
N ARG A 30 -1.01 11.56 -10.02
CA ARG A 30 -1.95 10.45 -9.91
C ARG A 30 -2.12 10.07 -8.44
N ILE A 31 -3.18 9.33 -8.10
CA ILE A 31 -3.45 8.95 -6.70
C ILE A 31 -2.26 8.20 -6.08
N VAL A 32 -1.58 7.34 -6.83
CA VAL A 32 -0.40 6.60 -6.36
C VAL A 32 0.76 7.49 -5.92
N ASP A 33 0.86 8.71 -6.44
CA ASP A 33 1.99 9.60 -6.11
C ASP A 33 2.00 10.02 -4.64
N PHE A 34 0.84 10.03 -3.99
CA PHE A 34 0.76 10.41 -2.58
C PHE A 34 1.42 9.38 -1.66
N VAL A 35 1.14 8.08 -1.86
CA VAL A 35 1.80 7.03 -1.07
C VAL A 35 3.28 6.94 -1.39
N LEU A 36 3.66 7.05 -2.66
CA LEU A 36 5.07 7.03 -3.06
C LEU A 36 5.84 8.24 -2.50
N SER A 37 5.24 9.43 -2.54
CA SER A 37 5.83 10.64 -1.94
C SER A 37 5.99 10.50 -0.43
N ASN A 38 5.01 9.92 0.27
CA ASN A 38 5.15 9.63 1.71
C ASN A 38 6.32 8.67 1.97
N PHE A 39 6.51 7.64 1.17
CA PHE A 39 7.61 6.69 1.31
C PHE A 39 8.97 7.35 1.06
N VAL A 40 9.14 8.02 -0.07
CA VAL A 40 10.40 8.69 -0.42
C VAL A 40 10.77 9.76 0.59
N ASN A 41 9.82 10.59 1.03
CA ASN A 41 10.02 11.60 2.06
C ASN A 41 10.33 11.00 3.45
N SER A 42 9.96 9.74 3.66
CA SER A 42 10.28 8.99 4.88
C SER A 42 11.56 8.14 4.75
N GLY A 43 12.31 8.25 3.64
CA GLY A 43 13.54 7.49 3.42
C GLY A 43 13.32 6.03 3.01
N ILE A 44 12.12 5.68 2.54
CA ILE A 44 11.78 4.33 2.07
C ILE A 44 11.87 4.32 0.54
N PHE A 45 12.94 3.75 0.01
CA PHE A 45 13.25 3.77 -1.43
C PHE A 45 13.05 2.41 -2.11
N SER A 46 12.88 1.34 -1.37
CA SER A 46 12.68 -0.02 -1.88
C SER A 46 11.20 -0.37 -1.86
N SER A 47 10.54 -0.37 -3.00
CA SER A 47 9.10 -0.54 -3.07
C SER A 47 8.65 -1.55 -4.13
N TYR A 48 7.83 -2.52 -3.71
CA TYR A 48 7.05 -3.36 -4.61
C TYR A 48 5.62 -2.84 -4.69
N VAL A 49 5.12 -2.58 -5.90
CA VAL A 49 3.75 -2.17 -6.17
C VAL A 49 2.98 -3.37 -6.72
N LEU A 50 2.09 -3.93 -5.92
CA LEU A 50 1.29 -5.11 -6.27
C LEU A 50 0.10 -4.67 -7.13
N VAL A 51 0.16 -4.94 -8.42
CA VAL A 51 -0.81 -4.50 -9.42
C VAL A 51 -1.67 -5.66 -9.92
N GLN A 52 -2.89 -5.39 -10.37
CA GLN A 52 -3.77 -6.41 -10.92
C GLN A 52 -4.69 -5.84 -12.01
N TYR A 53 -5.77 -5.17 -11.63
CA TYR A 53 -6.81 -4.71 -12.55
C TYR A 53 -6.36 -3.49 -13.35
N LEU A 54 -6.53 -3.52 -14.68
CA LEU A 54 -6.20 -2.42 -15.63
C LEU A 54 -4.86 -1.74 -15.32
N SER A 55 -3.83 -2.53 -15.06
CA SER A 55 -2.55 -2.07 -14.49
C SER A 55 -1.60 -1.45 -15.51
N GLN A 56 -1.81 -1.64 -16.83
CA GLN A 56 -0.87 -1.18 -17.86
C GLN A 56 -0.53 0.32 -17.72
N SER A 57 -1.54 1.17 -17.66
CA SER A 57 -1.33 2.63 -17.55
C SER A 57 -0.65 3.06 -16.25
N LEU A 58 -0.81 2.27 -15.18
CA LEU A 58 -0.10 2.49 -13.92
C LEU A 58 1.38 2.10 -14.05
N ILE A 59 1.66 0.93 -14.61
CA ILE A 59 3.02 0.43 -14.83
C ILE A 59 3.81 1.38 -15.72
N GLU A 60 3.24 1.82 -16.83
CA GLU A 60 3.87 2.79 -17.74
C GLU A 60 4.16 4.12 -17.04
N TYR A 61 3.21 4.62 -16.27
CA TYR A 61 3.38 5.85 -15.51
C TYR A 61 4.50 5.74 -14.48
N LEU A 62 4.51 4.69 -13.68
CA LEU A 62 5.54 4.48 -12.66
C LEU A 62 6.92 4.35 -13.29
N ARG A 63 7.05 3.59 -14.37
CA ARG A 63 8.31 3.42 -15.11
C ARG A 63 8.86 4.72 -15.68
N THR A 64 8.00 5.64 -16.10
CA THR A 64 8.42 6.90 -16.73
C THR A 64 8.65 8.03 -15.74
N THR A 65 7.87 8.05 -14.64
CA THR A 65 7.84 9.18 -13.70
C THR A 65 8.68 8.92 -12.45
N TRP A 66 8.66 7.69 -11.92
CA TRP A 66 9.35 7.29 -10.69
C TRP A 66 10.60 6.46 -11.01
N ARG A 67 11.60 7.10 -11.62
CA ARG A 67 12.85 6.44 -12.00
C ARG A 67 13.85 6.51 -10.84
N SER A 68 13.99 5.44 -10.08
CA SER A 68 15.00 5.32 -9.02
C SER A 68 15.89 4.08 -9.17
N GLU A 69 15.64 3.26 -10.18
CA GLU A 69 16.33 1.98 -10.33
C GLU A 69 17.77 2.13 -10.83
N GLY A 70 18.67 1.36 -10.24
CA GLY A 70 20.03 1.11 -10.75
C GLY A 70 21.09 2.16 -10.43
N ILE A 71 20.77 3.26 -9.74
CA ILE A 71 21.75 4.30 -9.37
C ILE A 71 22.31 4.05 -7.97
N ILE A 72 21.44 3.66 -7.04
CA ILE A 72 21.80 3.40 -5.64
C ILE A 72 21.39 1.96 -5.30
N PRO A 73 22.25 1.15 -4.67
CA PRO A 73 21.89 -0.18 -4.20
C PRO A 73 20.62 -0.13 -3.34
N ASP A 74 19.77 -1.14 -3.50
CA ASP A 74 18.50 -1.29 -2.76
C ASP A 74 17.44 -0.20 -2.98
N HIS A 75 17.67 0.72 -3.94
CA HIS A 75 16.66 1.69 -4.37
C HIS A 75 15.94 1.18 -5.62
N PHE A 76 14.69 0.77 -5.45
CA PHE A 76 13.87 0.28 -6.57
C PHE A 76 12.38 0.56 -6.40
N LEU A 77 11.69 0.62 -7.52
CA LEU A 77 10.23 0.66 -7.61
C LEU A 77 9.77 -0.38 -8.64
N THR A 78 9.38 -1.54 -8.19
CA THR A 78 9.04 -2.67 -9.07
C THR A 78 7.56 -2.97 -9.03
N CYS A 79 6.89 -2.95 -10.19
CA CYS A 79 5.50 -3.39 -10.32
C CYS A 79 5.44 -4.92 -10.40
N VAL A 80 4.60 -5.52 -9.56
CA VAL A 80 4.45 -6.97 -9.45
C VAL A 80 3.00 -7.37 -9.76
N PRO A 81 2.71 -7.90 -10.95
CA PRO A 81 1.43 -8.52 -11.25
C PRO A 81 1.33 -9.90 -10.57
N PRO A 82 0.13 -10.50 -10.51
CA PRO A 82 -0.04 -11.86 -10.01
C PRO A 82 0.87 -12.86 -10.74
N GLN A 83 1.68 -13.59 -9.97
CA GLN A 83 2.67 -14.53 -10.50
C GLN A 83 2.14 -15.97 -10.58
N MET A 84 0.90 -16.19 -10.14
CA MET A 84 0.21 -17.48 -10.14
C MET A 84 0.99 -18.63 -9.47
N ARG A 85 1.85 -18.30 -8.48
CA ARG A 85 2.69 -19.26 -7.76
C ARG A 85 1.90 -20.23 -6.88
N LEU A 86 0.70 -19.84 -6.46
CA LEU A 86 -0.21 -20.63 -5.64
C LEU A 86 -1.38 -21.22 -6.45
N GLY A 87 -1.24 -21.32 -7.77
CA GLY A 87 -2.27 -21.72 -8.72
C GLY A 87 -2.67 -20.58 -9.67
N GLU A 88 -3.46 -20.88 -10.69
CA GLU A 88 -3.96 -19.91 -11.68
C GLU A 88 -5.04 -19.01 -11.09
N ILE A 89 -4.67 -18.23 -10.06
CA ILE A 89 -5.59 -17.36 -9.33
C ILE A 89 -5.07 -15.92 -9.23
N TRP A 90 -5.98 -14.99 -9.38
CA TRP A 90 -5.76 -13.58 -9.11
C TRP A 90 -5.71 -13.31 -7.60
N TYR A 91 -5.22 -12.12 -7.20
CA TYR A 91 -5.32 -11.71 -5.80
C TYR A 91 -6.79 -11.61 -5.36
N ARG A 92 -7.16 -12.33 -4.32
CA ARG A 92 -8.53 -12.39 -3.79
C ARG A 92 -8.85 -11.25 -2.83
N GLY A 93 -7.85 -10.45 -2.47
CA GLY A 93 -7.97 -9.31 -1.57
C GLY A 93 -6.59 -8.76 -1.22
N THR A 94 -6.56 -7.75 -0.37
CA THR A 94 -5.33 -7.04 0.01
C THR A 94 -4.34 -7.95 0.75
N ALA A 95 -4.80 -8.69 1.75
CA ALA A 95 -3.95 -9.64 2.49
C ALA A 95 -3.44 -10.77 1.59
N ASP A 96 -4.27 -11.28 0.68
CA ASP A 96 -3.87 -12.33 -0.25
C ASP A 96 -2.82 -11.84 -1.25
N SER A 97 -2.87 -10.58 -1.68
CA SER A 97 -1.85 -10.00 -2.55
C SER A 97 -0.47 -10.00 -1.89
N VAL A 98 -0.39 -9.70 -0.60
CA VAL A 98 0.86 -9.77 0.16
C VAL A 98 1.30 -11.22 0.34
N ARG A 99 0.39 -12.12 0.72
CA ARG A 99 0.66 -13.55 0.89
C ARG A 99 1.22 -14.21 -0.36
N GLN A 100 0.63 -13.95 -1.53
CA GLN A 100 1.10 -14.51 -2.80
C GLN A 100 2.49 -14.00 -3.19
N ASN A 101 2.94 -12.87 -2.65
CA ASN A 101 4.23 -12.25 -2.90
C ASN A 101 5.19 -12.29 -1.69
N ILE A 102 4.94 -13.16 -0.72
CA ILE A 102 5.78 -13.28 0.48
C ILE A 102 7.23 -13.68 0.16
N ASN A 103 7.45 -14.32 -0.98
CA ASN A 103 8.78 -14.62 -1.48
C ASN A 103 9.64 -13.37 -1.68
N LEU A 104 9.06 -12.24 -2.13
CA LEU A 104 9.79 -10.99 -2.32
C LEU A 104 10.33 -10.45 -0.99
N VAL A 105 9.56 -10.63 0.10
CA VAL A 105 10.01 -10.30 1.45
C VAL A 105 11.14 -11.21 1.88
N LYS A 106 11.02 -12.52 1.65
CA LYS A 106 12.05 -13.50 2.01
C LYS A 106 13.34 -13.32 1.24
N ASP A 107 13.23 -13.01 -0.06
CA ASP A 107 14.39 -12.84 -0.95
C ASP A 107 15.14 -11.53 -0.64
N PHE A 108 14.41 -10.45 -0.33
CA PHE A 108 15.02 -9.17 0.04
C PHE A 108 15.46 -9.13 1.51
N ALA A 109 14.85 -9.94 2.37
CA ALA A 109 15.12 -10.09 3.80
C ALA A 109 15.20 -8.75 4.58
N PRO A 110 14.20 -7.87 4.49
CA PRO A 110 14.22 -6.60 5.21
C PRO A 110 13.93 -6.82 6.70
N ASP A 111 14.42 -5.93 7.56
CA ASP A 111 14.10 -5.92 8.99
C ASP A 111 12.62 -5.59 9.24
N LEU A 112 12.04 -4.70 8.44
CA LEU A 112 10.65 -4.27 8.54
C LEU A 112 9.98 -4.22 7.16
N VAL A 113 8.68 -4.48 7.13
CA VAL A 113 7.85 -4.37 5.93
C VAL A 113 6.72 -3.39 6.16
N ALA A 114 6.73 -2.27 5.43
CA ALA A 114 5.61 -1.33 5.38
C ALA A 114 4.61 -1.75 4.29
N ILE A 115 3.33 -1.90 4.67
CA ILE A 115 2.25 -2.33 3.77
C ILE A 115 1.19 -1.24 3.70
N PHE A 116 1.00 -0.63 2.52
CA PHE A 116 0.09 0.49 2.31
C PHE A 116 -0.81 0.29 1.10
N GLY A 117 -2.02 0.86 1.15
CA GLY A 117 -2.88 0.98 -0.03
C GLY A 117 -2.42 2.11 -0.95
N ALA A 118 -2.56 1.91 -2.26
CA ALA A 118 -2.22 2.92 -3.28
C ALA A 118 -3.37 3.85 -3.63
N ASP A 119 -4.48 3.78 -2.90
CA ASP A 119 -5.75 4.41 -3.27
C ASP A 119 -6.23 5.51 -2.33
N HIS A 120 -5.38 5.90 -1.39
CA HIS A 120 -5.63 6.97 -0.43
C HIS A 120 -4.79 8.22 -0.72
N ILE A 121 -5.40 9.38 -0.54
CA ILE A 121 -4.74 10.69 -0.65
C ILE A 121 -4.56 11.24 0.76
N TYR A 122 -3.33 11.19 1.26
CA TYR A 122 -2.98 11.66 2.60
C TYR A 122 -1.50 12.05 2.67
N ARG A 123 -1.14 12.80 3.70
CA ARG A 123 0.24 13.15 4.03
C ARG A 123 0.63 12.45 5.33
N MET A 124 1.70 11.67 5.29
CA MET A 124 2.20 10.91 6.44
C MET A 124 3.72 10.82 6.42
N ASP A 125 4.33 11.03 7.57
CA ASP A 125 5.73 10.63 7.80
C ASP A 125 5.73 9.20 8.36
N VAL A 126 6.09 8.25 7.50
CA VAL A 126 6.09 6.81 7.84
C VAL A 126 7.15 6.49 8.90
N ARG A 127 8.21 7.33 9.04
CA ARG A 127 9.23 7.13 10.10
C ARG A 127 8.61 7.16 11.49
N GLN A 128 7.62 8.01 11.73
CA GLN A 128 6.93 8.06 13.03
C GLN A 128 6.27 6.72 13.37
N MET A 129 5.72 6.03 12.36
CA MET A 129 5.15 4.70 12.55
C MET A 129 6.23 3.64 12.80
N VAL A 130 7.36 3.73 12.09
CA VAL A 130 8.53 2.85 12.30
C VAL A 130 9.12 3.06 13.70
N ASP A 131 9.33 4.30 14.12
CA ASP A 131 9.87 4.64 15.45
C ASP A 131 8.94 4.12 16.56
N TYR A 132 7.64 4.29 16.39
CA TYR A 132 6.63 3.76 17.32
C TYR A 132 6.69 2.23 17.39
N HIS A 133 6.78 1.57 16.26
CA HIS A 133 6.90 0.10 16.16
C HIS A 133 8.11 -0.43 16.92
N LEU A 134 9.28 0.14 16.66
CA LEU A 134 10.53 -0.25 17.31
C LEU A 134 10.53 0.04 18.81
N LYS A 135 10.05 1.22 19.20
CA LYS A 135 9.96 1.63 20.63
C LYS A 135 9.08 0.66 21.42
N ASN A 136 7.98 0.20 20.85
CA ASN A 136 7.05 -0.70 21.53
C ASN A 136 7.40 -2.19 21.32
N LYS A 137 8.45 -2.50 20.55
CA LYS A 137 8.83 -3.89 20.20
C LYS A 137 7.64 -4.66 19.67
N ALA A 138 6.83 -4.02 18.84
CA ALA A 138 5.60 -4.61 18.33
C ALA A 138 5.90 -5.60 17.18
N ASP A 139 5.09 -6.65 17.04
CA ASP A 139 5.13 -7.54 15.87
C ASP A 139 4.40 -6.90 14.68
N VAL A 140 3.34 -6.15 14.97
CA VAL A 140 2.52 -5.43 13.97
C VAL A 140 2.13 -4.06 14.53
N THR A 141 2.22 -3.03 13.69
CA THR A 141 1.71 -1.69 14.00
C THR A 141 0.73 -1.25 12.92
N VAL A 142 -0.44 -0.79 13.32
CA VAL A 142 -1.51 -0.38 12.41
C VAL A 142 -1.76 1.11 12.53
N ALA A 143 -1.73 1.83 11.40
CA ALA A 143 -2.17 3.21 11.36
C ALA A 143 -3.70 3.26 11.36
N ALA A 144 -4.28 3.95 12.34
CA ALA A 144 -5.72 4.10 12.50
C ALA A 144 -6.11 5.56 12.75
N ASN A 145 -7.32 5.91 12.37
CA ASN A 145 -7.93 7.21 12.66
C ASN A 145 -9.18 7.00 13.51
N THR A 146 -9.44 7.94 14.40
CA THR A 146 -10.72 7.99 15.12
C THR A 146 -11.83 8.45 14.19
N VAL A 147 -12.96 7.77 14.24
CA VAL A 147 -14.16 8.13 13.48
C VAL A 147 -15.36 8.22 14.44
N PRO A 148 -16.38 9.05 14.13
CA PRO A 148 -17.61 9.05 14.87
C PRO A 148 -18.26 7.66 14.89
N LEU A 149 -18.87 7.28 16.02
CA LEU A 149 -19.48 5.96 16.20
C LEU A 149 -20.53 5.65 15.11
N GLU A 150 -21.27 6.66 14.67
CA GLU A 150 -22.27 6.56 13.60
C GLU A 150 -21.68 6.08 12.25
N GLN A 151 -20.39 6.33 12.03
CA GLN A 151 -19.67 5.95 10.81
C GLN A 151 -18.89 4.64 10.97
N ALA A 152 -18.79 4.10 12.17
CA ALA A 152 -17.96 2.94 12.49
C ALA A 152 -18.33 1.70 11.66
N SER A 153 -19.63 1.50 11.37
CA SER A 153 -20.12 0.37 10.56
C SER A 153 -19.60 0.34 9.10
N ALA A 154 -19.02 1.44 8.62
CA ALA A 154 -18.42 1.50 7.27
C ALA A 154 -16.96 1.04 7.24
N PHE A 155 -16.33 0.79 8.39
CA PHE A 155 -14.92 0.48 8.56
C PHE A 155 -14.69 -0.78 9.38
N GLY A 156 -13.50 -1.36 9.27
CA GLY A 156 -12.99 -2.25 10.31
C GLY A 156 -12.59 -1.41 11.53
N VAL A 157 -13.05 -1.79 12.71
CA VAL A 157 -12.84 -1.03 13.95
C VAL A 157 -11.86 -1.76 14.86
N LEU A 158 -10.88 -1.01 15.38
CA LEU A 158 -9.89 -1.51 16.34
C LEU A 158 -10.27 -1.06 17.74
N GLY A 159 -10.34 -1.99 18.68
CA GLY A 159 -10.36 -1.72 20.12
C GLY A 159 -8.91 -1.73 20.66
N THR A 160 -8.55 -0.70 21.42
CA THR A 160 -7.21 -0.63 22.06
C THR A 160 -7.34 -0.49 23.56
N ASP A 161 -6.34 -0.98 24.28
CA ASP A 161 -6.18 -0.67 25.70
C ASP A 161 -5.54 0.71 25.92
N GLU A 162 -5.32 1.08 27.18
CA GLU A 162 -4.71 2.37 27.58
C GLU A 162 -3.28 2.55 27.05
N THR A 163 -2.58 1.47 26.69
CA THR A 163 -1.22 1.51 26.14
C THR A 163 -1.22 1.65 24.61
N GLY A 164 -2.39 1.58 23.96
CA GLY A 164 -2.54 1.58 22.51
C GLY A 164 -2.35 0.20 21.88
N ARG A 165 -2.28 -0.87 22.69
CA ARG A 165 -2.23 -2.23 22.18
C ARG A 165 -3.61 -2.65 21.67
N ILE A 166 -3.65 -3.22 20.45
CA ILE A 166 -4.88 -3.73 19.85
C ILE A 166 -5.32 -4.98 20.62
N VAL A 167 -6.53 -4.93 21.17
CA VAL A 167 -7.15 -6.03 21.93
C VAL A 167 -8.39 -6.59 21.24
N GLN A 168 -8.95 -5.88 20.28
CA GLN A 168 -10.14 -6.28 19.53
C GLN A 168 -10.08 -5.74 18.10
N PHE A 169 -10.63 -6.50 17.16
CA PHE A 169 -10.85 -6.08 15.78
C PHE A 169 -12.23 -6.56 15.33
N ASP A 170 -13.08 -5.60 14.94
CA ASP A 170 -14.41 -5.86 14.41
C ASP A 170 -14.43 -5.51 12.91
N GLU A 171 -14.61 -6.52 12.06
CA GLU A 171 -14.78 -6.36 10.62
C GLU A 171 -16.20 -5.87 10.32
N LYS A 172 -16.36 -5.09 9.25
CA LYS A 172 -17.66 -4.58 8.77
C LYS A 172 -18.52 -5.65 8.13
#